data_dbc705dfbc047aa7058a9c47b5862cf8
#
_entry.id   dbc705dfbc047aa7058a9c47b5862cf8
#
_cell.length_a   1.000
_cell.length_b   1.000
_cell.length_c   1.000
_cell.angle_alpha   90.00
_cell.angle_beta   90.00
_cell.angle_gamma   90.00
#
_symmetry.space_group_name_H-M   'P 1'
#
loop_
_entity.id
_entity.type
_entity.pdbx_description
1 polymer ?
#
loop_
_entity_poly.entity_id
_entity_poly.type
_entity_poly.pdbx_seq_one_letter_code
_entity_poly.pdbx_strand_id
1 'polypeptide(L)'
;GRVEQMFAFKAEIKRKHPEKDEYFESLEKEIRNKKPIKVKKGKGDTAYMFFMSDWQMGKKDWGSLNAVKHIRQAIVKAKQNIKELNKTCTVDEIYLIGLGDLIENCYGFYDHQPFNIELTKTEQEHLVRVMIMEVLDAFLPLAPKIILGGVAGNHGENRTSKGQVSTDRLDNSDTAQIQIVGEIIAGRERYKHVQVVVPDDYHLVLDIKDTRVGFTHGHIATGSSDPWLKMEKWWKGQMYG
;
A
#
# COMPACT_ATOMS: atom_id res chain seq x y z
N GLY A 1 -41.29 -30.53 -38.47
CA GLY A 1 -40.16 -30.12 -37.68
C GLY A 1 -40.64 -29.68 -36.29
N ARG A 2 -40.23 -30.35 -35.24
CA ARG A 2 -40.48 -29.92 -33.86
C ARG A 2 -39.56 -28.72 -33.55
N VAL A 3 -40.11 -27.60 -33.17
CA VAL A 3 -39.36 -26.48 -32.61
C VAL A 3 -39.21 -26.75 -31.12
N GLU A 4 -38.00 -27.09 -30.71
CA GLU A 4 -37.68 -27.13 -29.25
C GLU A 4 -37.46 -25.71 -28.78
N GLN A 5 -38.27 -25.26 -27.81
CA GLN A 5 -38.05 -24.00 -27.11
C GLN A 5 -36.90 -24.20 -26.12
N MET A 6 -35.75 -23.57 -26.42
CA MET A 6 -34.68 -23.44 -25.42
C MET A 6 -34.97 -22.31 -24.44
N PHE A 7 -35.06 -22.61 -23.16
CA PHE A 7 -35.14 -21.64 -22.12
C PHE A 7 -33.73 -21.41 -21.57
N ALA A 8 -33.19 -20.20 -21.72
CA ALA A 8 -31.97 -19.79 -21.09
C ALA A 8 -32.30 -19.10 -19.78
N PHE A 9 -31.85 -19.68 -18.67
CA PHE A 9 -31.90 -19.05 -17.33
C PHE A 9 -30.60 -18.32 -17.07
N LYS A 10 -30.65 -17.01 -16.90
CA LYS A 10 -29.52 -16.22 -16.41
C LYS A 10 -29.74 -16.01 -14.91
N ALA A 11 -28.98 -16.70 -14.08
CA ALA A 11 -28.93 -16.46 -12.65
C ALA A 11 -27.77 -15.51 -12.36
N GLU A 12 -28.05 -14.34 -11.81
CA GLU A 12 -27.03 -13.41 -11.32
C GLU A 12 -26.86 -13.67 -9.82
N ILE A 13 -25.76 -14.31 -9.45
CA ILE A 13 -25.42 -14.55 -8.03
C ILE A 13 -24.63 -13.33 -7.55
N LYS A 14 -25.30 -12.39 -6.87
CA LYS A 14 -24.64 -11.30 -6.17
C LYS A 14 -24.21 -11.79 -4.80
N ARG A 15 -22.89 -11.75 -4.53
CA ARG A 15 -22.39 -11.91 -3.15
C ARG A 15 -22.83 -10.68 -2.36
N LYS A 16 -23.74 -10.83 -1.41
CA LYS A 16 -24.06 -9.80 -0.41
C LYS A 16 -23.11 -9.99 0.78
N HIS A 17 -22.29 -8.99 1.01
CA HIS A 17 -21.50 -8.84 2.23
C HIS A 17 -21.91 -7.54 2.93
N PRO A 18 -23.12 -7.47 3.51
CA PRO A 18 -23.65 -6.23 4.10
C PRO A 18 -22.72 -5.66 5.18
N GLU A 19 -22.07 -6.50 5.97
CA GLU A 19 -21.11 -6.08 7.00
C GLU A 19 -19.86 -5.38 6.39
N LYS A 20 -19.45 -5.76 5.18
CA LYS A 20 -18.34 -5.12 4.48
C LYS A 20 -18.72 -3.76 3.92
N ASP A 21 -19.89 -3.65 3.32
CA ASP A 21 -20.38 -2.39 2.74
C ASP A 21 -20.57 -1.33 3.84
N GLU A 22 -21.19 -1.66 4.96
CA GLU A 22 -21.32 -0.78 6.12
C GLU A 22 -19.95 -0.36 6.69
N TYR A 23 -19.00 -1.27 6.72
CA TYR A 23 -17.65 -0.99 7.18
C TYR A 23 -16.93 0.02 6.28
N PHE A 24 -16.98 -0.16 4.95
CA PHE A 24 -16.38 0.77 4.00
C PHE A 24 -17.00 2.17 4.06
N GLU A 25 -18.33 2.26 4.10
CA GLU A 25 -19.05 3.52 4.26
C GLU A 25 -18.68 4.25 5.55
N SER A 26 -18.52 3.52 6.66
CA SER A 26 -18.10 4.08 7.94
C SER A 26 -16.69 4.66 7.89
N LEU A 27 -15.75 3.96 7.24
CA LEU A 27 -14.37 4.42 7.04
C LEU A 27 -14.30 5.69 6.18
N GLU A 28 -15.03 5.73 5.06
CA GLU A 28 -15.07 6.92 4.21
C GLU A 28 -15.63 8.14 4.96
N LYS A 29 -16.70 7.95 5.71
CA LYS A 29 -17.33 9.02 6.49
C LYS A 29 -16.39 9.54 7.59
N GLU A 30 -15.65 8.65 8.23
CA GLU A 30 -14.64 9.02 9.22
C GLU A 30 -13.52 9.88 8.59
N ILE A 31 -13.00 9.48 7.42
CA ILE A 31 -11.95 10.21 6.71
C ILE A 31 -12.42 11.60 6.26
N ARG A 32 -13.66 11.72 5.72
CA ARG A 32 -14.21 12.98 5.22
C ARG A 32 -14.42 14.04 6.31
N ASN A 33 -14.70 13.62 7.56
CA ASN A 33 -15.06 14.50 8.66
C ASN A 33 -13.88 14.94 9.55
N LYS A 34 -12.64 14.59 9.19
CA LYS A 34 -11.45 14.92 10.00
C LYS A 34 -11.10 16.42 9.97
N LYS A 35 -11.01 17.01 11.15
CA LYS A 35 -10.68 18.44 11.35
C LYS A 35 -9.18 18.71 11.14
N PRO A 36 -8.79 19.99 10.95
CA PRO A 36 -7.38 20.39 10.99
C PRO A 36 -6.69 19.91 12.27
N ILE A 37 -5.43 19.55 12.17
CA ILE A 37 -4.63 19.05 13.29
C ILE A 37 -3.54 20.06 13.65
N LYS A 38 -3.12 20.04 14.94
CA LYS A 38 -1.89 20.70 15.37
C LYS A 38 -0.72 19.79 15.09
N VAL A 39 0.19 20.23 14.23
CA VAL A 39 1.43 19.49 13.92
C VAL A 39 2.47 19.82 14.97
N LYS A 40 3.24 18.82 15.40
CA LYS A 40 4.40 19.01 16.27
C LYS A 40 5.39 19.95 15.57
N LYS A 41 5.82 20.99 16.25
CA LYS A 41 6.87 21.91 15.76
C LYS A 41 8.18 21.53 16.41
N GLY A 42 9.27 21.58 15.67
CA GLY A 42 10.61 21.36 16.19
C GLY A 42 11.55 20.88 15.10
N LYS A 43 12.82 21.18 15.26
CA LYS A 43 13.91 20.61 14.46
C LYS A 43 14.47 19.46 15.28
N GLY A 44 14.47 18.28 14.71
CA GLY A 44 15.00 17.07 15.33
C GLY A 44 16.16 16.49 14.52
N ASP A 45 16.67 15.40 15.01
CA ASP A 45 17.80 14.66 14.47
C ASP A 45 17.44 13.24 14.02
N THR A 46 16.19 12.83 14.26
CA THR A 46 15.77 11.43 14.10
C THR A 46 14.64 11.31 13.08
N ALA A 47 14.81 10.40 12.15
CA ALA A 47 13.77 9.95 11.23
C ALA A 47 13.15 8.64 11.73
N TYR A 48 11.83 8.48 11.54
CA TYR A 48 11.11 7.24 11.80
C TYR A 48 10.55 6.68 10.50
N MET A 49 10.75 5.40 10.23
CA MET A 49 10.22 4.74 9.05
C MET A 49 9.13 3.75 9.47
N PHE A 50 8.00 3.82 8.77
CA PHE A 50 6.89 2.87 8.88
C PHE A 50 6.68 2.22 7.52
N PHE A 51 6.82 0.91 7.45
CA PHE A 51 6.71 0.15 6.22
C PHE A 51 5.32 -0.47 6.07
N MET A 52 4.79 -0.38 4.87
CA MET A 52 3.53 -0.97 4.43
C MET A 52 3.89 -2.00 3.35
N SER A 53 3.89 -3.28 3.69
CA SER A 53 4.28 -4.36 2.78
C SER A 53 3.36 -5.56 2.95
N ASP A 54 3.12 -6.29 1.86
CA ASP A 54 2.47 -7.59 1.87
C ASP A 54 1.11 -7.60 2.60
N TRP A 55 0.35 -6.52 2.46
CA TRP A 55 -1.00 -6.48 3.00
C TRP A 55 -1.92 -7.47 2.31
N GLN A 56 -1.66 -7.75 1.02
CA GLN A 56 -2.40 -8.68 0.18
C GLN A 56 -3.91 -8.58 0.42
N MET A 57 -4.43 -7.33 0.41
CA MET A 57 -5.86 -7.08 0.61
C MET A 57 -6.67 -7.85 -0.42
N GLY A 58 -7.67 -8.57 0.03
CA GLY A 58 -8.49 -9.43 -0.81
C GLY A 58 -8.16 -10.92 -0.73
N LYS A 59 -7.05 -11.31 -0.11
CA LYS A 59 -6.69 -12.72 0.09
C LYS A 59 -7.60 -13.36 1.14
N LYS A 60 -8.27 -14.45 0.73
CA LYS A 60 -9.28 -15.10 1.55
C LYS A 60 -8.69 -15.83 2.77
N ASP A 61 -7.55 -16.53 2.58
CA ASP A 61 -6.93 -17.35 3.64
C ASP A 61 -6.54 -16.51 4.86
N TRP A 62 -6.06 -15.29 4.61
CA TRP A 62 -5.70 -14.36 5.66
C TRP A 62 -6.89 -13.52 6.13
N GLY A 63 -7.73 -13.09 5.19
CA GLY A 63 -8.87 -12.23 5.39
C GLY A 63 -8.53 -10.75 5.53
N SER A 64 -9.14 -9.93 4.68
CA SER A 64 -8.88 -8.48 4.64
C SER A 64 -9.19 -7.78 5.95
N LEU A 65 -10.20 -8.24 6.70
CA LEU A 65 -10.49 -7.69 8.02
C LEU A 65 -9.39 -7.97 9.04
N ASN A 66 -8.73 -9.13 8.96
CA ASN A 66 -7.57 -9.43 9.81
C ASN A 66 -6.38 -8.56 9.42
N ALA A 67 -6.13 -8.36 8.12
CA ALA A 67 -5.09 -7.46 7.65
C ALA A 67 -5.31 -6.04 8.20
N VAL A 68 -6.52 -5.49 8.08
CA VAL A 68 -6.88 -4.18 8.66
C VAL A 68 -6.63 -4.12 10.17
N LYS A 69 -7.04 -5.17 10.91
CA LYS A 69 -6.78 -5.24 12.35
C LYS A 69 -5.29 -5.18 12.69
N HIS A 70 -4.47 -5.94 11.96
CA HIS A 70 -3.02 -5.95 12.17
C HIS A 70 -2.36 -4.62 11.80
N ILE A 71 -2.78 -3.98 10.71
CA ILE A 71 -2.30 -2.65 10.33
C ILE A 71 -2.60 -1.64 11.46
N ARG A 72 -3.81 -1.64 11.99
CA ARG A 72 -4.18 -0.77 13.13
C ARG A 72 -3.36 -1.05 14.37
N GLN A 73 -3.08 -2.31 14.68
CA GLN A 73 -2.18 -2.68 15.78
C GLN A 73 -0.76 -2.18 15.55
N ALA A 74 -0.24 -2.30 14.31
CA ALA A 74 1.06 -1.78 13.92
C ALA A 74 1.13 -0.25 14.07
N ILE A 75 0.09 0.49 13.65
CA ILE A 75 -0.02 1.94 13.86
C ILE A 75 0.06 2.29 15.36
N VAL A 76 -0.71 1.61 16.20
CA VAL A 76 -0.68 1.84 17.65
C VAL A 76 0.72 1.61 18.22
N LYS A 77 1.36 0.51 17.84
CA LYS A 77 2.73 0.18 18.28
C LYS A 77 3.74 1.20 17.79
N ALA A 78 3.68 1.61 16.54
CA ALA A 78 4.58 2.62 15.97
C ALA A 78 4.45 3.97 16.71
N LYS A 79 3.20 4.39 17.00
CA LYS A 79 2.97 5.61 17.81
C LYS A 79 3.55 5.52 19.22
N GLN A 80 3.49 4.35 19.85
CA GLN A 80 4.13 4.10 21.14
C GLN A 80 5.66 4.18 21.01
N ASN A 81 6.24 3.57 19.98
CA ASN A 81 7.68 3.62 19.72
C ASN A 81 8.15 5.06 19.51
N ILE A 82 7.44 5.87 18.70
CA ILE A 82 7.77 7.28 18.50
C ILE A 82 7.70 8.06 19.82
N LYS A 83 6.71 7.77 20.66
CA LYS A 83 6.58 8.39 21.99
C LYS A 83 7.78 8.04 22.89
N GLU A 84 8.24 6.80 22.88
CA GLU A 84 9.42 6.37 23.64
C GLU A 84 10.71 7.02 23.11
N LEU A 85 10.91 6.99 21.78
CA LEU A 85 12.05 7.65 21.14
C LEU A 85 12.10 9.14 21.48
N ASN A 86 10.96 9.82 21.50
CA ASN A 86 10.89 11.24 21.84
C ASN A 86 11.22 11.58 23.32
N LYS A 87 11.57 10.60 24.15
CA LYS A 87 12.14 10.85 25.49
C LYS A 87 13.65 11.13 25.44
N THR A 88 14.35 10.63 24.44
CA THR A 88 15.81 10.71 24.32
C THR A 88 16.28 11.45 23.06
N CYS A 89 15.48 11.45 21.99
CA CYS A 89 15.74 12.14 20.73
C CYS A 89 14.49 12.86 20.25
N THR A 90 14.56 13.55 19.14
CA THR A 90 13.40 14.24 18.56
C THR A 90 13.13 13.70 17.16
N VAL A 91 12.03 12.95 17.01
CA VAL A 91 11.54 12.52 15.70
C VAL A 91 10.89 13.72 15.01
N ASP A 92 11.49 14.20 13.93
CA ASP A 92 11.02 15.34 13.14
C ASP A 92 10.68 14.98 11.69
N GLU A 93 11.07 13.79 11.24
CA GLU A 93 10.69 13.26 9.93
C GLU A 93 10.07 11.86 10.08
N ILE A 94 8.99 11.62 9.36
CA ILE A 94 8.35 10.29 9.29
C ILE A 94 8.22 9.88 7.83
N TYR A 95 8.66 8.68 7.52
CA TYR A 95 8.62 8.06 6.21
C TYR A 95 7.63 6.90 6.24
N LEU A 96 6.55 7.03 5.49
CA LEU A 96 5.51 6.02 5.31
C LEU A 96 5.73 5.39 3.93
N ILE A 97 6.34 4.21 3.89
CA ILE A 97 6.82 3.61 2.65
C ILE A 97 6.06 2.32 2.34
N GLY A 98 5.35 2.32 1.21
CA GLY A 98 4.78 1.13 0.60
C GLY A 98 5.87 0.31 -0.08
N LEU A 99 6.07 -0.92 0.37
CA LEU A 99 7.08 -1.82 -0.21
C LEU A 99 6.48 -2.84 -1.17
N GLY A 100 5.26 -2.60 -1.67
CA GLY A 100 4.58 -3.44 -2.64
C GLY A 100 3.69 -4.53 -2.02
N ASP A 101 2.98 -5.24 -2.87
CA ASP A 101 2.02 -6.31 -2.57
C ASP A 101 0.94 -5.88 -1.56
N LEU A 102 0.43 -4.66 -1.76
CA LEU A 102 -0.66 -4.13 -0.93
C LEU A 102 -1.99 -4.76 -1.28
N ILE A 103 -2.21 -5.11 -2.56
CA ILE A 103 -3.35 -5.92 -3.01
C ILE A 103 -2.93 -7.37 -3.25
N GLU A 104 -3.90 -8.31 -3.18
CA GLU A 104 -3.70 -9.70 -3.62
C GLU A 104 -3.82 -9.85 -5.13
N ASN A 105 -4.60 -8.97 -5.80
CA ASN A 105 -5.07 -9.15 -7.17
C ASN A 105 -6.07 -10.32 -7.29
N CYS A 106 -6.44 -10.72 -8.51
CA CYS A 106 -7.49 -11.72 -8.73
C CYS A 106 -7.05 -12.95 -9.52
N TYR A 107 -5.94 -12.86 -10.26
CA TYR A 107 -5.40 -13.94 -11.10
C TYR A 107 -3.98 -13.63 -11.57
N GLY A 108 -3.29 -14.64 -12.07
CA GLY A 108 -2.02 -14.50 -12.78
C GLY A 108 -0.77 -14.79 -11.92
N PHE A 109 -0.92 -15.20 -10.65
CA PHE A 109 0.18 -15.49 -9.76
C PHE A 109 0.27 -16.98 -9.40
N TYR A 110 -0.88 -17.63 -9.19
CA TYR A 110 -0.98 -19.08 -8.93
C TYR A 110 -2.36 -19.59 -9.36
N ASP A 111 -2.44 -20.87 -9.70
CA ASP A 111 -3.61 -21.46 -10.34
C ASP A 111 -4.91 -21.33 -9.55
N HIS A 112 -4.83 -21.40 -8.22
CA HIS A 112 -6.00 -21.33 -7.35
C HIS A 112 -6.34 -19.90 -6.88
N GLN A 113 -5.62 -18.90 -7.30
CA GLN A 113 -5.84 -17.51 -6.87
C GLN A 113 -7.29 -17.03 -7.05
N PRO A 114 -7.98 -17.28 -8.18
CA PRO A 114 -9.37 -16.82 -8.34
C PRO A 114 -10.35 -17.38 -7.33
N PHE A 115 -10.04 -18.52 -6.72
CA PHE A 115 -10.84 -19.16 -5.67
C PHE A 115 -10.42 -18.72 -4.26
N ASN A 116 -9.26 -18.09 -4.13
CA ASN A 116 -8.67 -17.63 -2.88
C ASN A 116 -8.75 -16.13 -2.70
N ILE A 117 -9.66 -15.47 -3.38
CA ILE A 117 -9.95 -14.05 -3.20
C ILE A 117 -11.33 -13.85 -2.56
N GLU A 118 -11.46 -12.83 -1.75
CA GLU A 118 -12.72 -12.43 -1.12
C GLU A 118 -13.24 -11.06 -1.53
N LEU A 119 -12.39 -10.25 -2.19
CA LEU A 119 -12.69 -8.92 -2.71
C LEU A 119 -12.38 -8.85 -4.19
N THR A 120 -13.19 -8.14 -4.95
CA THR A 120 -12.85 -7.77 -6.32
C THR A 120 -11.63 -6.86 -6.33
N LYS A 121 -10.92 -6.75 -7.48
CA LYS A 121 -9.75 -5.88 -7.61
C LYS A 121 -10.06 -4.44 -7.20
N THR A 122 -11.18 -3.89 -7.64
CA THR A 122 -11.61 -2.53 -7.28
C THR A 122 -11.83 -2.35 -5.78
N GLU A 123 -12.43 -3.35 -5.11
CA GLU A 123 -12.60 -3.33 -3.65
C GLU A 123 -11.26 -3.43 -2.92
N GLN A 124 -10.32 -4.25 -3.41
CA GLN A 124 -8.96 -4.34 -2.88
C GLN A 124 -8.24 -3.00 -2.96
N GLU A 125 -8.24 -2.37 -4.14
CA GLU A 125 -7.63 -1.06 -4.39
C GLU A 125 -8.26 0.03 -3.51
N HIS A 126 -9.59 0.01 -3.39
CA HIS A 126 -10.30 0.95 -2.52
C HIS A 126 -9.90 0.78 -1.05
N LEU A 127 -9.87 -0.46 -0.56
CA LEU A 127 -9.49 -0.75 0.83
C LEU A 127 -8.04 -0.35 1.11
N VAL A 128 -7.11 -0.65 0.20
CA VAL A 128 -5.70 -0.21 0.30
C VAL A 128 -5.63 1.31 0.42
N ARG A 129 -6.31 2.05 -0.45
CA ARG A 129 -6.33 3.52 -0.42
C ARG A 129 -6.87 4.07 0.91
N VAL A 130 -7.96 3.49 1.41
CA VAL A 130 -8.54 3.84 2.72
C VAL A 130 -7.52 3.60 3.84
N MET A 131 -6.83 2.46 3.81
CA MET A 131 -5.84 2.13 4.84
C MET A 131 -4.58 3.00 4.75
N ILE A 132 -4.11 3.36 3.55
CA ILE A 132 -3.01 4.34 3.39
C ILE A 132 -3.42 5.69 3.99
N MET A 133 -4.65 6.15 3.76
CA MET A 133 -5.17 7.38 4.35
C MET A 133 -5.26 7.28 5.88
N GLU A 134 -5.67 6.13 6.43
CA GLU A 134 -5.72 5.91 7.89
C GLU A 134 -4.32 5.94 8.50
N VAL A 135 -3.34 5.27 7.87
CA VAL A 135 -1.92 5.33 8.25
C VAL A 135 -1.46 6.78 8.23
N LEU A 136 -1.59 7.48 7.10
CA LEU A 136 -1.16 8.86 6.95
C LEU A 136 -1.74 9.76 8.06
N ASP A 137 -3.05 9.71 8.27
CA ASP A 137 -3.74 10.51 9.28
C ASP A 137 -3.26 10.23 10.71
N ALA A 138 -2.91 8.98 11.00
CA ALA A 138 -2.42 8.59 12.32
C ALA A 138 -1.04 9.19 12.65
N PHE A 139 -0.22 9.42 11.62
CA PHE A 139 1.13 9.96 11.78
C PHE A 139 1.21 11.49 11.57
N LEU A 140 0.23 12.11 10.93
CA LEU A 140 0.21 13.56 10.66
C LEU A 140 0.59 14.46 11.85
N PRO A 141 0.09 14.22 13.09
CA PRO A 141 0.40 15.09 14.22
C PRO A 141 1.77 14.86 14.84
N LEU A 142 2.50 13.83 14.42
CA LEU A 142 3.67 13.32 15.15
C LEU A 142 4.99 13.94 14.69
N ALA A 143 5.07 14.45 13.45
CA ALA A 143 6.28 15.09 12.93
C ALA A 143 5.94 16.26 11.99
N PRO A 144 6.81 17.27 11.89
CA PRO A 144 6.64 18.41 10.98
C PRO A 144 6.88 18.09 9.50
N LYS A 145 7.51 16.96 9.18
CA LYS A 145 7.74 16.49 7.82
C LYS A 145 7.32 15.03 7.70
N ILE A 146 6.47 14.75 6.73
CA ILE A 146 6.04 13.39 6.40
C ILE A 146 6.28 13.13 4.93
N ILE A 147 6.89 12.01 4.62
CA ILE A 147 7.05 11.50 3.27
C ILE A 147 6.18 10.24 3.14
N LEU A 148 5.25 10.27 2.22
CA LEU A 148 4.50 9.10 1.77
C LEU A 148 5.08 8.66 0.44
N GLY A 149 5.62 7.46 0.38
CA GLY A 149 6.21 6.92 -0.84
C GLY A 149 5.92 5.44 -1.00
N GLY A 150 6.30 4.89 -2.15
CA GLY A 150 6.21 3.45 -2.34
C GLY A 150 6.75 2.97 -3.66
N VAL A 151 6.94 1.66 -3.73
CA VAL A 151 7.44 0.94 -4.90
C VAL A 151 6.44 -0.13 -5.32
N ALA A 152 6.53 -0.54 -6.58
CA ALA A 152 5.69 -1.57 -7.16
C ALA A 152 6.03 -2.96 -6.58
N GLY A 153 5.00 -3.70 -6.15
CA GLY A 153 5.07 -5.12 -5.86
C GLY A 153 4.65 -5.97 -7.06
N ASN A 154 4.89 -7.28 -7.01
CA ASN A 154 4.46 -8.13 -8.11
C ASN A 154 2.96 -8.37 -8.13
N HIS A 155 2.27 -8.46 -6.99
CA HIS A 155 0.81 -8.62 -6.96
C HIS A 155 0.05 -7.38 -7.47
N GLY A 156 0.66 -6.19 -7.44
CA GLY A 156 0.09 -4.99 -8.02
C GLY A 156 0.08 -4.96 -9.56
N GLU A 157 0.86 -5.80 -10.24
CA GLU A 157 0.99 -5.84 -11.70
C GLU A 157 -0.31 -6.26 -12.40
N ASN A 158 -0.56 -5.69 -13.59
CA ASN A 158 -1.62 -6.15 -14.47
C ASN A 158 -1.16 -7.38 -15.24
N ARG A 159 -1.68 -8.57 -14.91
CA ARG A 159 -1.29 -9.84 -15.54
C ARG A 159 -2.44 -10.49 -16.31
N THR A 160 -2.09 -11.29 -17.31
CA THR A 160 -3.01 -12.22 -17.97
C THR A 160 -3.28 -13.42 -17.07
N SER A 161 -4.30 -14.22 -17.39
CA SER A 161 -4.58 -15.49 -16.70
C SER A 161 -3.44 -16.50 -16.78
N LYS A 162 -2.49 -16.32 -17.72
CA LYS A 162 -1.28 -17.13 -17.86
C LYS A 162 -0.08 -16.56 -17.11
N GLY A 163 -0.27 -15.54 -16.27
CA GLY A 163 0.77 -14.94 -15.44
C GLY A 163 1.71 -13.98 -16.18
N GLN A 164 1.44 -13.68 -17.45
CA GLN A 164 2.25 -12.72 -18.20
C GLN A 164 1.80 -11.29 -17.87
N VAL A 165 2.74 -10.38 -17.69
CA VAL A 165 2.45 -8.94 -17.56
C VAL A 165 1.81 -8.46 -18.85
N SER A 166 0.64 -7.82 -18.74
CA SER A 166 -0.18 -7.41 -19.90
C SER A 166 0.11 -6.01 -20.40
N THR A 167 0.65 -5.16 -19.52
CA THR A 167 1.01 -3.77 -19.80
C THR A 167 2.46 -3.56 -19.43
N ASP A 168 2.77 -2.51 -18.70
CA ASP A 168 4.06 -2.29 -18.07
C ASP A 168 4.01 -2.77 -16.60
N ARG A 169 5.15 -3.21 -16.04
CA ARG A 169 5.23 -3.62 -14.63
C ARG A 169 5.04 -2.45 -13.67
N LEU A 170 5.32 -1.22 -14.14
CA LEU A 170 5.10 0.02 -13.40
C LEU A 170 3.65 0.51 -13.51
N ASP A 171 2.84 -0.04 -14.44
CA ASP A 171 1.37 0.04 -14.38
C ASP A 171 0.87 -0.88 -13.26
N ASN A 172 0.93 -0.37 -12.05
CA ASN A 172 0.89 -1.15 -10.82
C ASN A 172 -0.11 -0.57 -9.82
N SER A 173 -1.00 -1.43 -9.32
CA SER A 173 -2.05 -1.02 -8.39
C SER A 173 -1.49 -0.46 -7.08
N ASP A 174 -0.36 -0.97 -6.57
CA ASP A 174 0.21 -0.52 -5.29
C ASP A 174 0.64 0.95 -5.36
N THR A 175 1.43 1.29 -6.39
CA THR A 175 1.91 2.66 -6.61
C THR A 175 0.78 3.59 -7.03
N ALA A 176 -0.17 3.12 -7.84
CA ALA A 176 -1.35 3.88 -8.25
C ALA A 176 -2.18 4.35 -7.03
N GLN A 177 -2.36 3.49 -6.01
CA GLN A 177 -3.11 3.90 -4.82
C GLN A 177 -2.38 4.99 -4.02
N ILE A 178 -1.06 4.98 -3.96
CA ILE A 178 -0.26 6.04 -3.32
C ILE A 178 -0.38 7.35 -4.11
N GLN A 179 -0.32 7.29 -5.45
CA GLN A 179 -0.51 8.47 -6.31
C GLN A 179 -1.90 9.08 -6.12
N ILE A 180 -2.96 8.26 -6.13
CA ILE A 180 -4.34 8.70 -5.90
C ILE A 180 -4.48 9.36 -4.51
N VAL A 181 -3.85 8.80 -3.47
CA VAL A 181 -3.82 9.44 -2.15
C VAL A 181 -3.13 10.80 -2.24
N GLY A 182 -2.03 10.92 -2.99
CA GLY A 182 -1.36 12.18 -3.27
C GLY A 182 -2.30 13.23 -3.89
N GLU A 183 -3.08 12.83 -4.89
CA GLU A 183 -4.09 13.69 -5.52
C GLU A 183 -5.20 14.10 -4.55
N ILE A 184 -5.68 13.16 -3.73
CA ILE A 184 -6.72 13.42 -2.71
C ILE A 184 -6.27 14.47 -1.69
N ILE A 185 -5.01 14.43 -1.26
CA ILE A 185 -4.49 15.33 -0.23
C ILE A 185 -3.97 16.66 -0.81
N ALA A 186 -3.73 16.72 -2.12
CA ALA A 186 -3.19 17.89 -2.79
C ALA A 186 -4.03 19.16 -2.51
N GLY A 187 -3.36 20.27 -2.20
CA GLY A 187 -3.98 21.55 -1.91
C GLY A 187 -4.79 21.63 -0.60
N ARG A 188 -4.83 20.57 0.19
CA ARG A 188 -5.53 20.57 1.48
C ARG A 188 -4.60 21.00 2.61
N GLU A 189 -4.94 22.06 3.31
CA GLU A 189 -4.15 22.63 4.41
C GLU A 189 -3.75 21.61 5.48
N ARG A 190 -4.61 20.62 5.74
CA ARG A 190 -4.36 19.54 6.69
C ARG A 190 -3.08 18.75 6.38
N TYR A 191 -2.76 18.58 5.10
CA TYR A 191 -1.68 17.72 4.60
C TYR A 191 -0.50 18.52 4.03
N LYS A 192 -0.43 19.82 4.25
CA LYS A 192 0.58 20.72 3.67
C LYS A 192 2.04 20.35 3.97
N HIS A 193 2.27 19.54 5.02
CA HIS A 193 3.60 19.06 5.43
C HIS A 193 3.87 17.61 4.97
N VAL A 194 3.00 17.07 4.11
CA VAL A 194 3.16 15.76 3.48
C VAL A 194 3.72 15.95 2.08
N GLN A 195 4.79 15.23 1.79
CA GLN A 195 5.31 15.07 0.44
C GLN A 195 5.00 13.65 -0.04
N VAL A 196 4.50 13.51 -1.27
CA VAL A 196 4.27 12.20 -1.89
C VAL A 196 5.33 11.95 -2.95
N VAL A 197 5.94 10.76 -2.92
CA VAL A 197 7.01 10.37 -3.83
C VAL A 197 6.74 8.95 -4.35
N VAL A 198 6.49 8.83 -5.63
CA VAL A 198 6.38 7.54 -6.33
C VAL A 198 7.39 7.55 -7.46
N PRO A 199 8.36 6.62 -7.48
CA PRO A 199 9.37 6.57 -8.52
C PRO A 199 8.79 6.00 -9.83
N ASP A 200 9.39 6.39 -10.94
CA ASP A 200 9.19 5.75 -12.24
C ASP A 200 10.23 4.62 -12.41
N ASP A 201 10.32 3.76 -11.37
CA ASP A 201 11.27 2.65 -11.30
C ASP A 201 10.82 1.62 -10.24
N TYR A 202 11.49 0.46 -10.20
CA TYR A 202 11.26 -0.61 -9.20
C TYR A 202 11.87 -0.32 -7.84
N HIS A 203 12.50 0.82 -7.68
CA HIS A 203 13.12 1.23 -6.44
C HIS A 203 12.91 2.73 -6.20
N LEU A 204 12.87 3.09 -4.93
CA LEU A 204 12.81 4.45 -4.45
C LEU A 204 14.08 4.73 -3.65
N VAL A 205 14.79 5.81 -3.97
CA VAL A 205 15.94 6.26 -3.21
C VAL A 205 15.65 7.59 -2.55
N LEU A 206 15.86 7.69 -1.27
CA LEU A 206 15.65 8.90 -0.49
C LEU A 206 16.88 9.23 0.35
N ASP A 207 17.22 10.50 0.41
CA ASP A 207 18.19 10.99 1.39
C ASP A 207 17.46 11.25 2.70
N ILE A 208 17.72 10.41 3.71
CA ILE A 208 17.09 10.42 5.02
C ILE A 208 18.15 10.86 6.03
N LYS A 209 18.02 12.11 6.50
CA LYS A 209 19.10 12.74 7.27
C LYS A 209 20.41 12.71 6.47
N ASP A 210 21.46 12.14 7.01
CA ASP A 210 22.77 12.04 6.37
C ASP A 210 22.99 10.68 5.67
N THR A 211 21.92 9.90 5.46
CA THR A 211 22.01 8.55 4.90
C THR A 211 21.15 8.41 3.66
N ARG A 212 21.73 7.90 2.58
CA ARG A 212 20.99 7.51 1.38
C ARG A 212 20.40 6.11 1.59
N VAL A 213 19.08 5.98 1.50
CA VAL A 213 18.33 4.74 1.73
C VAL A 213 17.56 4.37 0.48
N GLY A 214 17.73 3.14 0.03
CA GLY A 214 16.99 2.57 -1.09
C GLY A 214 15.90 1.61 -0.62
N PHE A 215 14.76 1.64 -1.30
CA PHE A 215 13.60 0.80 -1.04
C PHE A 215 13.22 0.06 -2.31
N THR A 216 12.93 -1.22 -2.21
CA THR A 216 12.42 -2.04 -3.31
C THR A 216 11.63 -3.21 -2.75
N HIS A 217 10.67 -3.73 -3.51
CA HIS A 217 9.97 -4.97 -3.18
C HIS A 217 10.87 -6.20 -3.43
N GLY A 218 11.83 -6.10 -4.34
CA GLY A 218 12.85 -7.14 -4.57
C GLY A 218 12.46 -8.26 -5.52
N HIS A 219 11.22 -8.34 -6.00
CA HIS A 219 10.72 -9.42 -6.87
C HIS A 219 11.46 -9.48 -8.23
N ILE A 220 12.02 -8.37 -8.69
CA ILE A 220 12.77 -8.29 -9.96
C ILE A 220 14.23 -8.73 -9.82
N ALA A 221 14.74 -8.83 -8.61
CA ALA A 221 16.13 -9.25 -8.39
C ALA A 221 16.29 -10.74 -8.72
N THR A 222 17.23 -11.07 -9.61
CA THR A 222 17.49 -12.42 -10.13
C THR A 222 18.97 -12.79 -10.01
N GLY A 223 19.34 -13.98 -10.44
CA GLY A 223 20.73 -14.38 -10.62
C GLY A 223 21.41 -15.05 -9.43
N SER A 224 20.67 -15.42 -8.39
CA SER A 224 21.16 -16.23 -7.27
C SER A 224 20.00 -16.94 -6.54
N SER A 225 20.27 -18.07 -5.90
CA SER A 225 19.36 -18.70 -4.94
C SER A 225 19.47 -18.05 -3.55
N ASP A 226 20.59 -17.40 -3.24
CA ASP A 226 20.79 -16.65 -2.02
C ASP A 226 20.10 -15.27 -2.13
N PRO A 227 19.12 -14.94 -1.28
CA PRO A 227 18.38 -13.69 -1.36
C PRO A 227 19.27 -12.45 -1.20
N TRP A 228 20.26 -12.49 -0.31
CA TRP A 228 21.17 -11.37 -0.06
C TRP A 228 22.07 -11.11 -1.26
N LEU A 229 22.68 -12.17 -1.79
CA LEU A 229 23.53 -12.05 -2.97
C LEU A 229 22.74 -11.60 -4.21
N LYS A 230 21.48 -12.04 -4.34
CA LYS A 230 20.55 -11.60 -5.38
C LYS A 230 20.31 -10.09 -5.28
N MET A 231 19.96 -9.60 -4.10
CA MET A 231 19.71 -8.18 -3.85
C MET A 231 20.97 -7.34 -4.03
N GLU A 232 22.11 -7.79 -3.52
CA GLU A 232 23.39 -7.09 -3.68
C GLU A 232 23.77 -6.94 -5.14
N LYS A 233 23.68 -8.02 -5.94
CA LYS A 233 23.98 -7.98 -7.38
C LYS A 233 23.04 -7.05 -8.13
N TRP A 234 21.74 -7.13 -7.84
CA TRP A 234 20.76 -6.28 -8.47
C TRP A 234 21.02 -4.81 -8.12
N TRP A 235 21.25 -4.50 -6.85
CA TRP A 235 21.50 -3.15 -6.36
C TRP A 235 22.77 -2.54 -6.96
N LYS A 236 23.86 -3.31 -7.03
CA LYS A 236 25.10 -2.89 -7.72
C LYS A 236 24.89 -2.60 -9.21
N GLY A 237 23.93 -3.27 -9.84
CA GLY A 237 23.56 -3.03 -11.23
C GLY A 237 22.78 -1.73 -11.47
N GLN A 238 22.21 -1.13 -10.44
CA GLN A 238 21.42 0.09 -10.57
C GLN A 238 22.26 1.36 -10.74
N MET A 239 23.59 1.28 -10.70
CA MET A 239 24.54 2.34 -11.03
C MET A 239 24.03 3.76 -10.79
N TYR A 240 24.03 4.16 -9.55
CA TYR A 240 23.80 5.56 -9.23
C TYR A 240 25.11 6.32 -9.35
N GLY A 241 25.19 7.05 -10.45
CA GLY A 241 26.27 8.01 -10.63
C GLY A 241 26.16 9.18 -9.66
#